data_01fcf0fee154c7d976601b5ad3054dd8
#
_entry.id   01fcf0fee154c7d976601b5ad3054dd8
#
_cell.length_a   1.000
_cell.length_b   1.000
_cell.length_c   1.000
_cell.angle_alpha   90.00
_cell.angle_beta   90.00
_cell.angle_gamma   90.00
#
_symmetry.space_group_name_H-M   'P 1'
#
loop_
_entity.id
_entity.type
_entity.pdbx_description
1 polymer ?
#
loop_
_entity_poly.entity_id
_entity_poly.type
_entity_poly.pdbx_seq_one_letter_code
_entity_poly.pdbx_strand_id
1 'polypeptide(L)'
;METKYEVIFCIVNAGFSELVMDAAREVGARGGTVINARGTANKEAEEFFHIIIQPDKEIVMILVPEEIKDAVLHAVYNSAGLKTAGQGIAFSMAVENVVGLSDTVAEKQPQDRSDSNKTDEE
;
A
#
# COMPACT_ATOMS: atom_id res chain seq x y z
N MET A 1 21.84 -6.26 10.61
CA MET A 1 21.45 -5.25 9.65
C MET A 1 19.98 -4.97 9.70
N GLU A 2 19.63 -3.72 9.75
CA GLU A 2 18.21 -3.38 9.85
C GLU A 2 17.55 -3.37 8.50
N THR A 3 16.32 -3.84 8.46
CA THR A 3 15.52 -3.74 7.26
C THR A 3 15.05 -2.30 7.10
N LYS A 4 15.20 -1.78 5.90
CA LYS A 4 14.67 -0.47 5.59
C LYS A 4 13.29 -0.63 4.97
N TYR A 5 12.40 0.26 5.33
CA TYR A 5 11.03 0.20 4.89
C TYR A 5 10.64 1.42 4.09
N GLU A 6 9.66 1.22 3.23
CA GLU A 6 9.02 2.28 2.48
C GLU A 6 7.53 2.15 2.67
N VAL A 7 6.84 3.27 2.66
CA VAL A 7 5.38 3.23 2.66
C VAL A 7 4.91 3.57 1.26
N ILE A 8 3.96 2.77 0.77
CA ILE A 8 3.38 2.98 -0.54
C ILE A 8 1.96 3.48 -0.33
N PHE A 9 1.64 4.57 -1.01
CA PHE A 9 0.29 5.11 -1.02
C PHE A 9 -0.30 4.90 -2.39
N CYS A 10 -1.48 4.30 -2.43
CA CYS A 10 -2.22 4.16 -3.68
C CYS A 10 -3.54 4.87 -3.49
N ILE A 11 -3.77 5.90 -4.26
CA ILE A 11 -5.03 6.64 -4.20
C ILE A 11 -5.81 6.23 -5.42
N VAL A 12 -6.89 5.48 -5.19
CA VAL A 12 -7.64 4.86 -6.27
C VAL A 12 -9.12 5.16 -6.10
N ASN A 13 -9.89 4.89 -7.12
CA ASN A 13 -11.33 5.03 -7.03
C ASN A 13 -11.89 4.05 -6.02
N ALA A 14 -12.97 4.46 -5.36
CA ALA A 14 -13.61 3.59 -4.38
C ALA A 14 -13.99 2.28 -5.04
N GLY A 15 -13.72 1.18 -4.33
CA GLY A 15 -13.98 -0.15 -4.85
C GLY A 15 -12.77 -0.84 -5.43
N PHE A 16 -11.64 -0.14 -5.56
CA PHE A 16 -10.45 -0.72 -6.18
C PHE A 16 -9.38 -1.12 -5.18
N SER A 17 -9.64 -0.95 -3.88
CA SER A 17 -8.60 -1.26 -2.89
C SER A 17 -8.26 -2.75 -2.86
N GLU A 18 -9.23 -3.62 -3.11
CA GLU A 18 -8.95 -5.06 -3.14
C GLU A 18 -8.00 -5.42 -4.27
N LEU A 19 -8.21 -4.82 -5.44
CA LEU A 19 -7.31 -5.06 -6.56
C LEU A 19 -5.90 -4.61 -6.24
N VAL A 20 -5.77 -3.47 -5.57
CA VAL A 20 -4.47 -2.97 -5.15
C VAL A 20 -3.80 -3.96 -4.22
N MET A 21 -4.53 -4.42 -3.21
CA MET A 21 -3.94 -5.33 -2.24
C MET A 21 -3.60 -6.68 -2.85
N ASP A 22 -4.45 -7.19 -3.74
CA ASP A 22 -4.15 -8.45 -4.40
C ASP A 22 -2.86 -8.35 -5.21
N ALA A 23 -2.71 -7.26 -5.96
CA ALA A 23 -1.50 -7.07 -6.75
C ALA A 23 -0.27 -6.97 -5.86
N ALA A 24 -0.39 -6.23 -4.76
CA ALA A 24 0.74 -6.03 -3.86
C ALA A 24 1.13 -7.34 -3.17
N ARG A 25 0.15 -8.13 -2.77
CA ARG A 25 0.44 -9.39 -2.10
C ARG A 25 1.15 -10.38 -3.00
N GLU A 26 0.86 -10.35 -4.29
CA GLU A 26 1.51 -11.26 -5.22
C GLU A 26 3.01 -11.07 -5.26
N VAL A 27 3.49 -9.88 -4.94
CA VAL A 27 4.92 -9.62 -4.98
C VAL A 27 5.51 -9.45 -3.58
N GLY A 28 4.78 -9.88 -2.55
CA GLY A 28 5.38 -10.00 -1.23
C GLY A 28 4.86 -9.06 -0.17
N ALA A 29 3.97 -8.15 -0.48
CA ALA A 29 3.41 -7.29 0.56
C ALA A 29 2.49 -8.11 1.45
N ARG A 30 2.42 -7.74 2.72
CA ARG A 30 1.64 -8.53 3.67
C ARG A 30 0.26 -7.98 3.89
N GLY A 31 0.15 -6.71 4.16
CA GLY A 31 -1.15 -6.14 4.39
C GLY A 31 -1.08 -4.64 4.26
N GLY A 32 -2.21 -4.00 4.38
CA GLY A 32 -2.26 -2.56 4.28
C GLY A 32 -3.44 -2.00 5.03
N THR A 33 -3.53 -0.70 5.02
CA THR A 33 -4.62 0.03 5.66
C THR A 33 -5.36 0.79 4.58
N VAL A 34 -6.68 0.67 4.59
CA VAL A 34 -7.51 1.39 3.61
C VAL A 34 -8.18 2.55 4.32
N ILE A 35 -8.04 3.73 3.73
CA ILE A 35 -8.60 4.95 4.27
C ILE A 35 -9.58 5.49 3.25
N ASN A 36 -10.80 5.76 3.68
CA ASN A 36 -11.79 6.37 2.81
C ASN A 36 -11.44 7.84 2.62
N ALA A 37 -11.54 8.29 1.38
CA ALA A 37 -11.12 9.63 1.03
C ALA A 37 -12.01 10.19 -0.06
N ARG A 38 -11.77 11.43 -0.38
CA ARG A 38 -12.55 12.09 -1.40
C ARG A 38 -11.62 12.97 -2.22
N GLY A 39 -11.68 12.78 -3.53
CA GLY A 39 -10.91 13.61 -4.43
C GLY A 39 -11.65 14.87 -4.78
N THR A 40 -10.93 15.84 -5.32
CA THR A 40 -11.55 17.05 -5.82
C THR A 40 -11.64 16.92 -7.32
N ALA A 41 -12.85 16.94 -7.85
CA ALA A 41 -13.05 16.83 -9.30
C ALA A 41 -12.60 18.11 -9.95
N ASN A 42 -11.90 17.98 -11.06
CA ASN A 42 -11.50 19.12 -11.88
C ASN A 42 -12.33 19.08 -13.14
N LYS A 43 -13.33 19.95 -13.20
CA LYS A 43 -14.27 19.93 -14.32
C LYS A 43 -13.59 20.22 -15.64
N GLU A 44 -12.61 21.11 -15.62
CA GLU A 44 -11.88 21.43 -16.84
C GLU A 44 -11.13 20.22 -17.35
N ALA A 45 -10.50 19.48 -16.46
CA ALA A 45 -9.79 18.27 -16.86
C ALA A 45 -10.75 17.22 -17.38
N GLU A 46 -11.92 17.09 -16.74
CA GLU A 46 -12.91 16.15 -17.22
C GLU A 46 -13.34 16.48 -18.64
N GLU A 47 -13.58 17.75 -18.89
CA GLU A 47 -14.01 18.17 -20.22
C GLU A 47 -12.90 18.03 -21.25
N PHE A 48 -11.70 18.40 -20.85
CA PHE A 48 -10.57 18.36 -21.78
C PHE A 48 -10.23 16.94 -22.20
N PHE A 49 -10.22 16.01 -21.22
CA PHE A 49 -9.85 14.63 -21.52
C PHE A 49 -11.03 13.73 -21.80
N HIS A 50 -12.24 14.25 -21.70
CA HIS A 50 -13.46 13.46 -21.91
C HIS A 50 -13.52 12.26 -20.98
N ILE A 51 -13.17 12.47 -19.69
CA ILE A 51 -13.21 11.42 -18.70
C ILE A 51 -14.09 11.87 -17.55
N ILE A 52 -14.58 10.90 -16.80
CA ILE A 52 -15.35 11.16 -15.60
C ILE A 52 -14.45 10.85 -14.42
N ILE A 53 -14.24 11.82 -13.55
CA ILE A 53 -13.40 11.63 -12.39
C ILE A 53 -14.29 11.33 -11.20
N GLN A 54 -14.13 10.11 -10.67
CA GLN A 54 -14.91 9.66 -9.55
C GLN A 54 -14.44 10.38 -8.27
N PRO A 55 -15.33 11.04 -7.53
CA PRO A 55 -14.87 11.75 -6.32
C PRO A 55 -14.56 10.84 -5.15
N ASP A 56 -15.24 9.71 -5.02
CA ASP A 56 -14.98 8.83 -3.90
C ASP A 56 -13.72 8.03 -4.14
N LYS A 57 -12.80 8.13 -3.20
CA LYS A 57 -11.49 7.50 -3.32
C LYS A 57 -11.22 6.63 -2.13
N GLU A 58 -10.27 5.72 -2.32
CA GLU A 58 -9.70 4.96 -1.22
C GLU A 58 -8.20 5.10 -1.29
N ILE A 59 -7.60 5.31 -0.14
CA ILE A 59 -6.14 5.37 -0.03
C ILE A 59 -5.70 4.06 0.59
N VAL A 60 -4.88 3.31 -0.15
CA VAL A 60 -4.31 2.08 0.38
C VAL A 60 -2.88 2.38 0.78
N MET A 61 -2.59 2.20 2.07
CA MET A 61 -1.28 2.49 2.62
C MET A 61 -0.62 1.17 2.97
N ILE A 62 0.53 0.89 2.36
CA ILE A 62 1.20 -0.39 2.50
C ILE A 62 2.63 -0.17 2.91
N LEU A 63 3.03 -0.75 4.03
CA LEU A 63 4.41 -0.67 4.50
C LEU A 63 5.14 -1.91 4.01
N VAL A 64 6.22 -1.72 3.26
CA VAL A 64 6.94 -2.84 2.65
C VAL A 64 8.43 -2.68 2.88
N PRO A 65 9.18 -3.79 2.87
CA PRO A 65 10.62 -3.69 2.84
C PRO A 65 11.07 -2.97 1.57
N GLU A 66 12.15 -2.24 1.69
CA GLU A 66 12.64 -1.45 0.56
C GLU A 66 12.89 -2.31 -0.67
N GLU A 67 13.31 -3.56 -0.47
CA GLU A 67 13.66 -4.44 -1.57
C GLU A 67 12.50 -4.71 -2.52
N ILE A 68 11.27 -4.70 -2.02
CA ILE A 68 10.14 -5.03 -2.89
C ILE A 68 9.33 -3.80 -3.29
N LYS A 69 9.77 -2.61 -2.90
CA LYS A 69 9.00 -1.40 -3.16
C LYS A 69 8.72 -1.21 -4.65
N ASP A 70 9.75 -1.35 -5.48
CA ASP A 70 9.57 -1.16 -6.92
C ASP A 70 8.67 -2.23 -7.52
N ALA A 71 8.80 -3.47 -7.04
CA ALA A 71 7.95 -4.54 -7.54
C ALA A 71 6.49 -4.29 -7.20
N VAL A 72 6.23 -3.77 -6.01
CA VAL A 72 4.86 -3.46 -5.60
C VAL A 72 4.29 -2.34 -6.45
N LEU A 73 5.06 -1.26 -6.64
CA LEU A 73 4.59 -0.16 -7.47
C LEU A 73 4.28 -0.62 -8.89
N HIS A 74 5.15 -1.47 -9.45
CA HIS A 74 4.95 -1.98 -10.79
C HIS A 74 3.72 -2.88 -10.88
N ALA A 75 3.53 -3.75 -9.89
CA ALA A 75 2.40 -4.66 -9.88
C ALA A 75 1.08 -3.90 -9.78
N VAL A 76 1.04 -2.90 -8.91
CA VAL A 76 -0.16 -2.10 -8.75
C VAL A 76 -0.48 -1.33 -10.03
N TYR A 77 0.55 -0.75 -10.64
CA TYR A 77 0.35 -0.01 -11.89
C TYR A 77 -0.26 -0.90 -12.96
N ASN A 78 0.27 -2.11 -13.10
CA ASN A 78 -0.19 -3.01 -14.17
C ASN A 78 -1.53 -3.67 -13.87
N SER A 79 -1.81 -3.97 -12.60
CA SER A 79 -2.94 -4.84 -12.26
C SER A 79 -4.13 -4.09 -11.70
N ALA A 80 -3.94 -2.90 -11.16
CA ALA A 80 -5.02 -2.20 -10.50
C ALA A 80 -5.57 -1.02 -11.31
N GLY A 81 -5.25 -0.98 -12.60
CA GLY A 81 -5.89 -0.01 -13.49
C GLY A 81 -5.29 1.37 -13.49
N LEU A 82 -4.09 1.55 -12.93
CA LEU A 82 -3.51 2.89 -12.86
C LEU A 82 -2.99 3.38 -14.19
N LYS A 83 -2.99 2.53 -15.21
CA LYS A 83 -2.54 2.94 -16.53
C LYS A 83 -3.50 3.92 -17.21
N THR A 84 -4.74 3.92 -16.78
CA THR A 84 -5.76 4.76 -17.40
C THR A 84 -5.88 6.06 -16.64
N ALA A 85 -5.92 7.16 -17.37
CA ALA A 85 -6.03 8.49 -16.74
C ALA A 85 -7.28 8.57 -15.87
N GLY A 86 -7.12 9.18 -14.71
CA GLY A 86 -8.23 9.37 -13.78
C GLY A 86 -8.53 8.19 -12.88
N GLN A 87 -7.79 7.08 -13.04
CA GLN A 87 -8.07 5.90 -12.24
C GLN A 87 -7.32 5.87 -10.91
N GLY A 88 -6.18 6.52 -10.84
CA GLY A 88 -5.46 6.57 -9.58
C GLY A 88 -3.99 6.85 -9.75
N ILE A 89 -3.33 7.01 -8.61
CA ILE A 89 -1.88 7.21 -8.57
C ILE A 89 -1.32 6.39 -7.44
N ALA A 90 -0.03 6.09 -7.56
CA ALA A 90 0.69 5.38 -6.50
C ALA A 90 2.06 6.01 -6.36
N PHE A 91 2.54 6.10 -5.13
CA PHE A 91 3.87 6.64 -4.88
C PHE A 91 4.40 6.08 -3.57
N SER A 92 5.68 6.25 -3.34
CA SER A 92 6.30 5.72 -2.14
C SER A 92 7.11 6.79 -1.44
N MET A 93 7.32 6.58 -0.15
CA MET A 93 8.16 7.45 0.66
C MET A 93 8.98 6.59 1.61
N ALA A 94 10.21 7.00 1.85
CA ALA A 94 11.06 6.32 2.79
C ALA A 94 10.52 6.50 4.21
N VAL A 95 10.63 5.45 5.01
CA VAL A 95 10.19 5.48 6.40
C VAL A 95 11.42 5.35 7.27
N GLU A 96 11.56 6.26 8.21
CA GLU A 96 12.77 6.30 9.01
C GLU A 96 12.79 5.28 10.12
N ASN A 97 11.72 5.18 10.88
CA ASN A 97 11.66 4.30 12.03
C ASN A 97 10.32 3.61 12.06
N VAL A 98 10.32 2.31 12.33
CA VAL A 98 9.10 1.52 12.39
C VAL A 98 9.13 0.70 13.66
N VAL A 99 8.04 0.77 14.43
CA VAL A 99 7.86 -0.09 15.58
C VAL A 99 6.52 -0.77 15.43
N GLY A 100 6.40 -1.96 15.98
CA GLY A 100 5.13 -2.66 15.98
C GLY A 100 4.98 -3.71 14.90
N LEU A 101 6.01 -3.94 14.09
CA LEU A 101 5.97 -5.01 13.11
C LEU A 101 6.39 -6.31 13.78
N SER A 102 5.50 -7.28 13.76
CA SER A 102 5.77 -8.52 14.47
C SER A 102 6.92 -9.30 13.84
N ASP A 103 7.08 -9.27 12.55
CA ASP A 103 8.18 -10.00 11.94
C ASP A 103 9.52 -9.38 12.29
N THR A 104 9.56 -8.08 12.56
CA THR A 104 10.79 -7.46 13.05
C THR A 104 11.17 -8.04 14.37
N VAL A 105 10.20 -8.27 15.23
CA VAL A 105 10.45 -8.86 16.52
C VAL A 105 10.75 -10.33 16.38
N ALA A 106 10.00 -11.03 15.56
CA ALA A 106 10.16 -12.47 15.41
C ALA A 106 11.54 -12.85 14.93
N GLU A 107 12.13 -12.02 14.09
CA GLU A 107 13.46 -12.33 13.62
C GLU A 107 14.47 -12.34 14.71
N LYS A 108 14.21 -11.60 15.76
CA LYS A 108 15.16 -11.52 16.82
C LYS A 108 15.05 -12.62 17.78
N GLN A 109 13.88 -13.19 17.96
CA GLN A 109 13.76 -14.20 18.90
C GLN A 109 13.05 -15.30 18.42
N PRO A 110 13.42 -15.83 17.68
CA PRO A 110 12.74 -16.97 17.32
C PRO A 110 12.61 -17.80 18.52
N GLN A 111 12.48 -17.40 19.22
CA GLN A 111 12.08 -17.99 20.10
C GLN A 111 11.28 -18.03 20.75
N ASP A 112 11.04 -17.23 20.78
CA ASP A 112 10.22 -17.37 21.43
C ASP A 112 9.43 -17.52 21.38
N ARG A 113 9.05 -17.23 21.30
CA ARG A 113 8.02 -17.51 21.38
C ARG A 113 7.47 -18.14 21.43
N SER A 114 7.70 -18.05 21.37
CA SER A 114 6.99 -18.71 21.73
C SER A 114 6.60 -18.74 22.29
N ASP A 115 6.55 -18.18 22.50
CA ASP A 115 5.91 -18.33 23.08
C ASP A 115 5.53 -18.09 23.17
N SER A 116 5.61 -17.49 23.03
CA SER A 116 4.92 -17.46 23.13
C SER A 116 4.61 -17.16 23.29
N ASN A 117 4.52 -16.67 23.33
CA ASN A 117 3.91 -16.58 23.57
C ASN A 117 3.81 -16.11 23.77
N LYS A 118 3.87 -15.65 23.73
CA LYS A 118 3.53 -15.32 23.97
C LYS A 118 3.25 -14.67 24.01
N THR A 119 3.41 -14.23 24.02
CA THR A 119 2.97 -13.82 24.09
C THR A 119 3.03 -13.15 24.25
N ASP A 120 3.04 -12.65 24.22
CA ASP A 120 2.94 -12.26 24.32
C ASP A 120 3.23 -11.62 24.31
N GLU A 121 3.42 -11.23 24.18
CA GLU A 121 3.54 -10.89 24.10
C GLU A 121 3.55 -10.39 23.88
N GLU A 122 3.56 -9.80 23.85
CA GLU A 122 3.30 -9.56 23.71
C GLU A 122 3.08 -9.46 23.73
#